data_c5a756b398d4c627e114cc64a024bf42
#
_entry.id   c5a756b398d4c627e114cc64a024bf42
#
_cell.length_a   1.000
_cell.length_b   1.000
_cell.length_c   1.000
_cell.angle_alpha   90.00
_cell.angle_beta   90.00
_cell.angle_gamma   90.00
#
_symmetry.space_group_name_H-M   'P 1'
#
loop_
_entity.id
_entity.type
_entity.pdbx_description
1 polymer ?
#
loop_
_entity_poly.entity_id
_entity_poly.type
_entity_poly.pdbx_seq_one_letter_code
_entity_poly.pdbx_strand_id
1 'polypeptide(L)'
;MNFEKLMRNVEKRNMSAYFAKDKEEAVKTALEIMESCRAHKEKSNVTVAWGGSVTLDEVGIKEALAKEGYSAFNPYSYPPSEQARAKKMALLADVFLTSTNAITEDGELVNIDGNGNRVAAMIYGPDKVIYIIGRNKVTDTVENAYKRIKEITCPKNAVRLGRKTPCTNGACTPCLIPGQTMCSHTVITRFSSVKGRVHIIFVDEELGY
;
A
#
# COMPACT_ATOMS: atom_id res chain seq x y z
N MET A 1 2.19 20.93 -5.28
CA MET A 1 1.25 20.13 -4.45
C MET A 1 1.17 20.73 -3.06
N ASN A 2 0.00 20.80 -2.46
CA ASN A 2 -0.19 21.31 -1.09
C ASN A 2 -0.39 20.12 -0.13
N PHE A 3 0.71 19.62 0.43
CA PHE A 3 0.69 18.49 1.37
C PHE A 3 -0.07 18.80 2.67
N GLU A 4 -0.02 20.02 3.17
CA GLU A 4 -0.77 20.41 4.38
C GLU A 4 -2.28 20.29 4.17
N LYS A 5 -2.79 20.75 3.02
CA LYS A 5 -4.22 20.60 2.68
C LYS A 5 -4.58 19.11 2.57
N LEU A 6 -3.75 18.32 1.89
CA LEU A 6 -3.97 16.89 1.69
C LEU A 6 -3.99 16.15 3.04
N MET A 7 -3.02 16.40 3.93
CA MET A 7 -2.98 15.81 5.25
C MET A 7 -4.22 16.13 6.08
N ARG A 8 -4.65 17.40 6.11
CA ARG A 8 -5.91 17.80 6.78
C ARG A 8 -7.13 17.07 6.22
N ASN A 9 -7.18 16.83 4.92
CA ASN A 9 -8.29 16.08 4.32
C ASN A 9 -8.27 14.59 4.68
N VAL A 10 -7.08 13.98 4.76
CA VAL A 10 -6.88 12.62 5.26
C VAL A 10 -7.31 12.50 6.74
N GLU A 11 -6.94 13.45 7.58
CA GLU A 11 -7.28 13.46 9.00
C GLU A 11 -8.79 13.59 9.25
N LYS A 12 -9.50 14.36 8.43
CA LYS A 12 -10.99 14.42 8.45
C LYS A 12 -11.63 13.07 8.14
N ARG A 13 -10.90 12.15 7.50
CA ARG A 13 -11.33 10.78 7.19
C ARG A 13 -10.92 9.77 8.26
N ASN A 14 -10.58 10.25 9.46
CA ASN A 14 -10.16 9.44 10.62
C ASN A 14 -8.92 8.58 10.35
N MET A 15 -8.05 9.05 9.46
CA MET A 15 -6.75 8.46 9.13
C MET A 15 -5.63 9.40 9.62
N SER A 16 -4.51 8.86 10.08
CA SER A 16 -3.36 9.67 10.49
C SER A 16 -2.50 10.02 9.28
N ALA A 17 -2.02 11.26 9.18
CA ALA A 17 -1.22 11.73 8.06
C ALA A 17 0.14 12.28 8.53
N TYR A 18 1.19 11.96 7.78
CA TYR A 18 2.57 12.38 8.04
C TYR A 18 3.19 12.86 6.74
N PHE A 19 4.14 13.77 6.83
CA PHE A 19 4.94 14.24 5.71
C PHE A 19 6.39 13.79 5.91
N ALA A 20 7.02 13.33 4.85
CA ALA A 20 8.43 13.01 4.76
C ALA A 20 9.02 13.71 3.53
N LYS A 21 10.12 14.44 3.71
CA LYS A 21 10.79 15.14 2.61
C LYS A 21 11.45 14.18 1.62
N ASP A 22 11.87 13.01 2.11
CA ASP A 22 12.59 11.96 1.37
C ASP A 22 12.22 10.56 1.89
N LYS A 23 12.73 9.53 1.24
CA LYS A 23 12.49 8.12 1.62
C LYS A 23 13.12 7.73 2.94
N GLU A 24 14.24 8.33 3.34
CA GLU A 24 14.90 8.07 4.61
C GLU A 24 14.00 8.53 5.77
N GLU A 25 13.42 9.71 5.66
CA GLU A 25 12.47 10.21 6.66
C GLU A 25 11.18 9.40 6.67
N ALA A 26 10.71 8.91 5.51
CA ALA A 26 9.55 8.02 5.43
C ALA A 26 9.78 6.69 6.17
N VAL A 27 10.95 6.09 6.03
CA VAL A 27 11.35 4.87 6.77
C VAL A 27 11.37 5.14 8.26
N LYS A 28 12.01 6.23 8.69
CA LYS A 28 12.07 6.63 10.10
C LYS A 28 10.68 6.80 10.70
N THR A 29 9.80 7.53 10.03
CA THR A 29 8.41 7.75 10.47
C THR A 29 7.63 6.43 10.55
N ALA A 30 7.81 5.53 9.59
CA ALA A 30 7.17 4.22 9.62
C ALA A 30 7.63 3.38 10.82
N LEU A 31 8.93 3.39 11.14
CA LEU A 31 9.50 2.71 12.31
C LEU A 31 8.98 3.30 13.63
N GLU A 32 8.86 4.62 13.74
CA GLU A 32 8.28 5.29 14.92
C GLU A 32 6.81 4.90 15.14
N ILE A 33 6.01 4.81 14.07
CA ILE A 33 4.63 4.33 14.14
C ILE A 33 4.59 2.87 14.62
N MET A 34 5.47 2.02 14.13
CA MET A 34 5.54 0.61 14.52
C MET A 34 6.02 0.44 15.97
N GLU A 35 6.96 1.25 16.44
CA GLU A 35 7.40 1.24 17.84
C GLU A 35 6.26 1.60 18.79
N SER A 36 5.39 2.53 18.40
CA SER A 36 4.17 2.81 19.17
C SER A 36 3.25 1.59 19.34
N CYS A 37 3.29 0.62 18.37
CA CYS A 37 2.56 -0.63 18.48
C CYS A 37 3.18 -1.57 19.52
N ARG A 38 4.52 -1.63 19.59
CA ARG A 38 5.23 -2.45 20.61
C ARG A 38 4.83 -2.01 22.01
N ALA A 39 4.89 -0.70 22.27
CA ALA A 39 4.55 -0.14 23.57
C ALA A 39 3.12 -0.44 24.02
N HIS A 40 2.14 -0.42 23.09
CA HIS A 40 0.74 -0.68 23.41
C HIS A 40 0.41 -2.16 23.65
N LYS A 41 1.17 -3.08 23.06
CA LYS A 41 0.85 -4.51 23.11
C LYS A 41 1.60 -5.27 24.17
N GLU A 42 2.55 -4.65 24.90
CA GLU A 42 3.51 -5.33 25.79
C GLU A 42 4.18 -6.53 25.11
N LYS A 43 4.19 -6.53 23.77
CA LYS A 43 4.78 -7.60 22.95
C LYS A 43 6.21 -7.27 22.59
N SER A 44 7.11 -8.14 22.94
CA SER A 44 8.50 -8.05 22.51
C SER A 44 8.68 -8.20 20.98
N ASN A 45 7.66 -8.71 20.27
CA ASN A 45 7.76 -9.01 18.84
C ASN A 45 6.50 -8.60 18.09
N VAL A 46 6.59 -7.51 17.32
CA VAL A 46 5.55 -7.03 16.41
C VAL A 46 5.71 -7.72 15.06
N THR A 47 4.65 -8.36 14.59
CA THR A 47 4.62 -9.00 13.28
C THR A 47 4.26 -8.00 12.20
N VAL A 48 5.08 -7.94 11.13
CA VAL A 48 4.91 -7.01 10.01
C VAL A 48 4.76 -7.79 8.72
N ALA A 49 3.69 -7.55 7.97
CA ALA A 49 3.49 -8.13 6.65
C ALA A 49 3.33 -7.03 5.58
N TRP A 50 3.48 -7.41 4.31
CA TRP A 50 3.25 -6.50 3.19
C TRP A 50 2.73 -7.22 1.95
N GLY A 51 2.14 -6.42 1.05
CA GLY A 51 1.82 -6.84 -0.30
C GLY A 51 2.96 -6.55 -1.29
N GLY A 52 2.78 -6.96 -2.55
CA GLY A 52 3.71 -6.53 -3.61
C GLY A 52 3.63 -5.02 -3.80
N SER A 53 4.75 -4.31 -3.62
CA SER A 53 4.81 -2.85 -3.74
C SER A 53 6.21 -2.40 -4.13
N VAL A 54 6.32 -1.82 -5.31
CA VAL A 54 7.57 -1.21 -5.80
C VAL A 54 7.97 -0.04 -4.90
N THR A 55 7.01 0.75 -4.42
CA THR A 55 7.29 1.84 -3.48
C THR A 55 8.02 1.36 -2.22
N LEU A 56 7.60 0.23 -1.64
CA LEU A 56 8.27 -0.31 -0.44
C LEU A 56 9.68 -0.81 -0.73
N ASP A 57 9.91 -1.30 -1.96
CA ASP A 57 11.25 -1.69 -2.41
C ASP A 57 12.14 -0.45 -2.57
N GLU A 58 11.65 0.60 -3.22
CA GLU A 58 12.40 1.84 -3.50
C GLU A 58 12.75 2.64 -2.23
N VAL A 59 11.90 2.63 -1.20
CA VAL A 59 12.21 3.31 0.06
C VAL A 59 13.11 2.50 0.99
N GLY A 60 13.33 1.20 0.74
CA GLY A 60 14.22 0.35 1.54
C GLY A 60 13.66 -0.02 2.92
N ILE A 61 12.33 0.07 3.13
CA ILE A 61 11.72 -0.23 4.44
C ILE A 61 11.92 -1.70 4.85
N LYS A 62 12.00 -2.63 3.89
CA LYS A 62 12.16 -4.06 4.15
C LYS A 62 13.52 -4.39 4.77
N GLU A 63 14.56 -3.73 4.28
CA GLU A 63 15.92 -3.83 4.79
C GLU A 63 16.04 -3.21 6.20
N ALA A 64 15.34 -2.10 6.43
CA ALA A 64 15.27 -1.46 7.73
C ALA A 64 14.58 -2.35 8.76
N LEU A 65 13.48 -3.01 8.42
CA LEU A 65 12.79 -3.97 9.31
C LEU A 65 13.69 -5.11 9.76
N ALA A 66 14.50 -5.65 8.84
CA ALA A 66 15.43 -6.74 9.16
C ALA A 66 16.52 -6.29 10.16
N LYS A 67 17.02 -5.05 10.03
CA LYS A 67 18.02 -4.46 10.95
C LYS A 67 17.43 -4.20 12.34
N GLU A 68 16.19 -3.75 12.42
CA GLU A 68 15.50 -3.42 13.67
C GLU A 68 14.87 -4.64 14.37
N GLY A 69 15.09 -5.86 13.84
CA GLY A 69 14.64 -7.11 14.46
C GLY A 69 13.13 -7.30 14.50
N TYR A 70 12.38 -6.70 13.56
CA TYR A 70 10.95 -6.98 13.41
C TYR A 70 10.72 -8.40 12.85
N SER A 71 9.65 -9.06 13.29
CA SER A 71 9.18 -10.31 12.68
C SER A 71 8.51 -10.02 11.34
N ALA A 72 9.36 -9.80 10.33
CA ALA A 72 8.92 -9.42 9.00
C ALA A 72 8.50 -10.65 8.18
N PHE A 73 7.32 -10.59 7.58
CA PHE A 73 6.70 -11.69 6.87
C PHE A 73 6.36 -11.30 5.43
N ASN A 74 7.06 -11.91 4.47
CA ASN A 74 6.80 -11.74 3.05
C ASN A 74 6.01 -12.93 2.48
N PRO A 75 4.71 -12.79 2.17
CA PRO A 75 3.93 -13.88 1.58
C PRO A 75 4.47 -14.40 0.24
N TYR A 76 5.22 -13.59 -0.48
CA TYR A 76 5.76 -13.92 -1.80
C TYR A 76 7.11 -14.66 -1.75
N SER A 77 7.76 -14.77 -0.58
CA SER A 77 8.96 -15.58 -0.40
C SER A 77 8.67 -17.09 -0.23
N TYR A 78 7.40 -17.45 -0.06
CA TYR A 78 6.97 -18.83 0.09
C TYR A 78 6.88 -19.54 -1.27
N PRO A 79 7.04 -20.88 -1.30
CA PRO A 79 6.79 -21.67 -2.50
C PRO A 79 5.38 -21.40 -3.08
N PRO A 80 5.18 -21.46 -4.40
CA PRO A 80 3.88 -21.17 -5.02
C PRO A 80 2.70 -21.93 -4.40
N SER A 81 2.89 -23.17 -3.99
CA SER A 81 1.87 -24.01 -3.32
C SER A 81 1.44 -23.47 -1.96
N GLU A 82 2.29 -22.70 -1.28
CA GLU A 82 2.05 -22.16 0.07
C GLU A 82 1.66 -20.69 0.06
N GLN A 83 1.86 -19.98 -1.04
CA GLN A 83 1.61 -18.53 -1.12
C GLN A 83 0.17 -18.14 -0.79
N ALA A 84 -0.82 -18.98 -1.16
CA ALA A 84 -2.23 -18.70 -0.85
C ALA A 84 -2.46 -18.68 0.68
N ARG A 85 -1.86 -19.64 1.40
CA ARG A 85 -1.89 -19.68 2.88
C ARG A 85 -1.13 -18.49 3.47
N ALA A 86 0.06 -18.23 2.98
CA ALA A 86 0.89 -17.13 3.44
C ALA A 86 0.20 -15.76 3.29
N LYS A 87 -0.49 -15.51 2.17
CA LYS A 87 -1.30 -14.29 1.97
C LYS A 87 -2.44 -14.16 2.97
N LYS A 88 -3.08 -15.27 3.37
CA LYS A 88 -4.10 -15.26 4.43
C LYS A 88 -3.49 -14.96 5.79
N MET A 89 -2.32 -15.51 6.10
CA MET A 89 -1.61 -15.23 7.35
C MET A 89 -1.24 -13.75 7.50
N ALA A 90 -0.95 -13.05 6.39
CA ALA A 90 -0.67 -11.61 6.42
C ALA A 90 -1.83 -10.76 6.96
N LEU A 91 -3.07 -11.27 6.94
CA LEU A 91 -4.24 -10.61 7.53
C LEU A 91 -4.22 -10.64 9.07
N LEU A 92 -3.40 -11.50 9.66
CA LEU A 92 -3.25 -11.65 11.11
C LEU A 92 -2.01 -10.92 11.66
N ALA A 93 -1.26 -10.22 10.80
CA ALA A 93 -0.11 -9.43 11.22
C ALA A 93 -0.55 -8.23 12.08
N ASP A 94 0.30 -7.78 12.98
CA ASP A 94 0.05 -6.58 13.78
C ASP A 94 0.09 -5.32 12.89
N VAL A 95 1.00 -5.28 11.93
CA VAL A 95 1.18 -4.16 10.99
C VAL A 95 1.18 -4.66 9.54
N PHE A 96 0.49 -3.95 8.68
CA PHE A 96 0.55 -4.16 7.23
C PHE A 96 1.14 -2.94 6.54
N LEU A 97 2.29 -3.14 5.88
CA LEU A 97 2.93 -2.11 5.07
C LEU A 97 2.43 -2.19 3.63
N THR A 98 2.12 -1.05 3.06
CA THR A 98 1.63 -0.98 1.68
C THR A 98 1.88 0.40 1.06
N SER A 99 1.49 0.53 -0.20
CA SER A 99 1.24 1.80 -0.86
C SER A 99 -0.15 1.75 -1.49
N THR A 100 -0.66 2.89 -1.91
CA THR A 100 -1.88 2.96 -2.72
C THR A 100 -1.55 3.04 -4.21
N ASN A 101 -2.51 2.70 -5.07
CA ASN A 101 -2.36 2.96 -6.50
C ASN A 101 -2.61 4.44 -6.84
N ALA A 102 -3.51 5.10 -6.14
CA ALA A 102 -3.70 6.55 -6.18
C ALA A 102 -4.36 7.03 -4.88
N ILE A 103 -4.24 8.32 -4.59
CA ILE A 103 -4.97 9.03 -3.55
C ILE A 103 -5.50 10.35 -4.12
N THR A 104 -6.75 10.70 -3.79
CA THR A 104 -7.29 11.99 -4.20
C THR A 104 -6.80 13.12 -3.28
N GLU A 105 -6.83 14.38 -3.78
CA GLU A 105 -6.57 15.55 -2.93
C GLU A 105 -7.52 15.63 -1.72
N ASP A 106 -8.72 15.05 -1.85
CA ASP A 106 -9.66 14.93 -0.74
C ASP A 106 -9.31 13.79 0.25
N GLY A 107 -8.28 12.98 -0.03
CA GLY A 107 -7.78 11.94 0.85
C GLY A 107 -8.43 10.57 0.69
N GLU A 108 -9.10 10.29 -0.43
CA GLU A 108 -9.65 8.97 -0.74
C GLU A 108 -8.60 8.07 -1.36
N LEU A 109 -8.39 6.89 -0.78
CA LEU A 109 -7.45 5.89 -1.31
C LEU A 109 -8.13 5.06 -2.39
N VAL A 110 -7.54 5.01 -3.59
CA VAL A 110 -8.07 4.23 -4.72
C VAL A 110 -7.11 3.11 -5.06
N ASN A 111 -7.61 1.88 -4.97
CA ASN A 111 -6.81 0.68 -5.18
C ASN A 111 -7.47 -0.31 -6.14
N ILE A 112 -6.67 -0.87 -7.05
CA ILE A 112 -7.05 -2.01 -7.88
C ILE A 112 -6.18 -3.21 -7.49
N ASP A 113 -6.78 -4.38 -7.34
CA ASP A 113 -6.10 -5.59 -6.89
C ASP A 113 -6.55 -6.82 -7.69
N GLY A 114 -5.63 -7.74 -7.96
CA GLY A 114 -5.90 -8.97 -8.70
C GLY A 114 -6.45 -10.09 -7.83
N ASN A 115 -5.78 -10.37 -6.71
CA ASN A 115 -6.15 -11.47 -5.81
C ASN A 115 -7.05 -11.02 -4.65
N GLY A 116 -7.12 -9.72 -4.38
CA GLY A 116 -7.86 -9.16 -3.25
C GLY A 116 -7.11 -9.21 -1.91
N ASN A 117 -5.99 -9.90 -1.81
CA ASN A 117 -5.27 -10.08 -0.54
C ASN A 117 -4.71 -8.78 0.04
N ARG A 118 -4.19 -7.88 -0.79
CA ARG A 118 -3.68 -6.58 -0.36
C ARG A 118 -4.82 -5.68 0.11
N VAL A 119 -5.88 -5.55 -0.67
CA VAL A 119 -7.04 -4.74 -0.30
C VAL A 119 -7.80 -5.31 0.89
N ALA A 120 -7.84 -6.65 1.06
CA ALA A 120 -8.40 -7.27 2.27
C ALA A 120 -7.64 -6.82 3.54
N ALA A 121 -6.30 -6.82 3.52
CA ALA A 121 -5.48 -6.33 4.62
C ALA A 121 -5.66 -4.82 4.86
N MET A 122 -5.85 -4.03 3.81
CA MET A 122 -6.15 -2.60 3.92
C MET A 122 -7.49 -2.35 4.60
N ILE A 123 -8.52 -3.14 4.26
CA ILE A 123 -9.89 -2.99 4.79
C ILE A 123 -9.99 -3.56 6.20
N TYR A 124 -9.50 -4.80 6.40
CA TYR A 124 -9.67 -5.53 7.64
C TYR A 124 -8.50 -6.49 7.90
N GLY A 125 -8.23 -6.81 9.15
CA GLY A 125 -7.20 -7.75 9.59
C GLY A 125 -6.16 -7.06 10.46
N PRO A 126 -5.05 -6.54 9.92
CA PRO A 126 -3.99 -5.90 10.70
C PRO A 126 -4.47 -4.74 11.57
N ASP A 127 -3.91 -4.62 12.78
CA ASP A 127 -4.27 -3.54 13.71
C ASP A 127 -3.84 -2.17 13.20
N LYS A 128 -2.73 -2.13 12.44
CA LYS A 128 -2.27 -0.91 11.76
C LYS A 128 -1.98 -1.19 10.29
N VAL A 129 -2.35 -0.24 9.45
CA VAL A 129 -2.00 -0.22 8.03
C VAL A 129 -1.22 1.05 7.76
N ILE A 130 0.03 0.91 7.35
CA ILE A 130 0.92 2.05 7.05
C ILE A 130 1.10 2.12 5.54
N TYR A 131 0.65 3.25 4.97
CA TYR A 131 0.84 3.57 3.57
C TYR A 131 2.05 4.50 3.41
N ILE A 132 2.95 4.16 2.49
CA ILE A 132 3.99 5.08 2.01
C ILE A 132 3.61 5.49 0.60
N ILE A 133 3.43 6.80 0.36
CA ILE A 133 2.83 7.32 -0.87
C ILE A 133 3.70 8.43 -1.44
N GLY A 134 4.31 8.17 -2.61
CA GLY A 134 5.02 9.20 -3.36
C GLY A 134 4.06 10.23 -3.98
N ARG A 135 4.55 11.45 -4.17
CA ARG A 135 3.77 12.59 -4.73
C ARG A 135 3.14 12.29 -6.10
N ASN A 136 3.76 11.41 -6.89
CA ASN A 136 3.27 10.99 -8.21
C ASN A 136 1.93 10.22 -8.18
N LYS A 137 1.42 9.86 -6.99
CA LYS A 137 0.16 9.10 -6.83
C LYS A 137 -1.03 9.97 -6.43
N VAL A 138 -0.81 11.26 -6.21
CA VAL A 138 -1.88 12.19 -5.86
C VAL A 138 -2.63 12.64 -7.13
N THR A 139 -3.94 12.63 -7.05
CA THR A 139 -4.86 13.05 -8.12
C THR A 139 -5.93 13.96 -7.53
N ASP A 140 -6.63 14.70 -8.36
CA ASP A 140 -7.71 15.61 -7.93
C ASP A 140 -9.00 14.86 -7.57
N THR A 141 -9.41 13.87 -8.40
CA THR A 141 -10.68 13.14 -8.25
C THR A 141 -10.50 11.63 -8.30
N VAL A 142 -11.54 10.89 -7.88
CA VAL A 142 -11.59 9.42 -7.99
C VAL A 142 -11.55 8.98 -9.46
N GLU A 143 -12.18 9.71 -10.36
CA GLU A 143 -12.17 9.43 -11.80
C GLU A 143 -10.76 9.52 -12.37
N ASN A 144 -10.01 10.58 -12.02
CA ASN A 144 -8.64 10.77 -12.44
C ASN A 144 -7.69 9.78 -11.75
N ALA A 145 -7.96 9.38 -10.50
CA ALA A 145 -7.27 8.28 -9.83
C ALA A 145 -7.43 6.97 -10.61
N TYR A 146 -8.66 6.64 -11.01
CA TYR A 146 -8.94 5.44 -11.77
C TYR A 146 -8.28 5.49 -13.17
N LYS A 147 -8.33 6.64 -13.84
CA LYS A 147 -7.67 6.87 -15.13
C LYS A 147 -6.15 6.64 -15.00
N ARG A 148 -5.52 7.29 -14.00
CA ARG A 148 -4.09 7.10 -13.69
C ARG A 148 -3.73 5.62 -13.49
N ILE A 149 -4.54 4.90 -12.72
CA ILE A 149 -4.29 3.48 -12.46
C ILE A 149 -4.33 2.66 -13.76
N LYS A 150 -5.29 2.93 -14.62
CA LYS A 150 -5.42 2.22 -15.90
C LYS A 150 -4.33 2.57 -16.91
N GLU A 151 -3.92 3.83 -16.96
CA GLU A 151 -2.95 4.31 -17.94
C GLU A 151 -1.50 4.10 -17.49
N ILE A 152 -1.22 4.08 -16.19
CA ILE A 152 0.15 4.03 -15.66
C ILE A 152 0.37 2.76 -14.82
N THR A 153 -0.42 2.57 -13.75
CA THR A 153 -0.14 1.54 -12.75
C THR A 153 -0.35 0.14 -13.31
N CYS A 154 -1.51 -0.12 -13.95
CA CYS A 154 -1.84 -1.43 -14.47
C CYS A 154 -0.88 -1.89 -15.60
N PRO A 155 -0.55 -1.06 -16.60
CA PRO A 155 0.42 -1.43 -17.64
C PRO A 155 1.80 -1.76 -17.05
N LYS A 156 2.37 -0.87 -16.24
CA LYS A 156 3.68 -1.09 -15.60
C LYS A 156 3.70 -2.35 -14.75
N ASN A 157 2.65 -2.57 -13.96
CA ASN A 157 2.55 -3.75 -13.10
C ASN A 157 2.36 -5.04 -13.91
N ALA A 158 1.62 -5.00 -15.02
CA ALA A 158 1.45 -6.14 -15.91
C ALA A 158 2.78 -6.59 -16.51
N VAL A 159 3.58 -5.64 -17.00
CA VAL A 159 4.94 -5.90 -17.51
C VAL A 159 5.81 -6.49 -16.41
N ARG A 160 5.86 -5.88 -15.23
CA ARG A 160 6.65 -6.35 -14.07
C ARG A 160 6.31 -7.79 -13.67
N LEU A 161 5.03 -8.16 -13.75
CA LEU A 161 4.55 -9.50 -13.38
C LEU A 161 4.53 -10.50 -14.55
N GLY A 162 5.04 -10.13 -15.72
CA GLY A 162 5.07 -11.01 -16.90
C GLY A 162 3.68 -11.45 -17.37
N ARG A 163 2.65 -10.59 -17.20
CA ARG A 163 1.28 -10.92 -17.58
C ARG A 163 1.07 -10.84 -19.08
N LYS A 164 0.19 -11.69 -19.60
CA LYS A 164 -0.22 -11.70 -21.02
C LYS A 164 -1.57 -10.98 -21.19
N THR A 165 -1.62 -9.72 -20.78
CA THR A 165 -2.81 -8.88 -20.86
C THR A 165 -2.59 -7.76 -21.86
N PRO A 166 -3.64 -7.22 -22.52
CA PRO A 166 -3.49 -6.16 -23.53
C PRO A 166 -2.73 -4.93 -23.02
N CYS A 167 -2.86 -4.60 -21.73
CA CYS A 167 -2.20 -3.42 -21.14
C CYS A 167 -0.66 -3.53 -21.08
N THR A 168 -0.05 -4.71 -21.28
CA THR A 168 1.40 -4.82 -21.42
C THR A 168 1.94 -4.08 -22.65
N ASN A 169 1.09 -3.81 -23.63
CA ASN A 169 1.41 -3.00 -24.81
C ASN A 169 1.11 -1.49 -24.59
N GLY A 170 0.92 -1.06 -23.35
CA GLY A 170 0.72 0.34 -22.98
C GLY A 170 -0.73 0.84 -22.97
N ALA A 171 -1.69 0.05 -23.46
CA ALA A 171 -3.10 0.44 -23.51
C ALA A 171 -3.97 -0.48 -22.65
N CYS A 172 -4.67 0.08 -21.65
CA CYS A 172 -5.64 -0.66 -20.87
C CYS A 172 -6.96 -0.79 -21.66
N THR A 173 -7.28 -2.00 -22.05
CA THR A 173 -8.57 -2.37 -22.66
C THR A 173 -9.31 -3.34 -21.74
N PRO A 174 -10.65 -3.47 -21.84
CA PRO A 174 -11.38 -4.49 -21.10
C PRO A 174 -10.79 -5.88 -21.37
N CYS A 175 -10.35 -6.56 -20.32
CA CYS A 175 -9.85 -7.93 -20.42
C CYS A 175 -10.37 -8.76 -19.25
N LEU A 176 -10.88 -9.96 -19.54
CA LEU A 176 -11.32 -10.94 -18.56
C LEU A 176 -10.65 -12.27 -18.92
N ILE A 177 -9.32 -12.32 -18.75
CA ILE A 177 -8.49 -13.47 -19.11
C ILE A 177 -8.19 -14.27 -17.84
N PRO A 178 -8.72 -15.50 -17.69
CA PRO A 178 -8.47 -16.33 -16.51
C PRO A 178 -6.98 -16.47 -16.20
N GLY A 179 -6.60 -16.26 -14.93
CA GLY A 179 -5.21 -16.35 -14.46
C GLY A 179 -4.28 -15.20 -14.90
N GLN A 180 -4.73 -14.27 -15.75
CA GLN A 180 -3.93 -13.15 -16.24
C GLN A 180 -4.43 -11.80 -15.76
N THR A 181 -5.76 -11.59 -15.70
CA THR A 181 -6.38 -10.34 -15.27
C THR A 181 -5.94 -9.96 -13.85
N MET A 182 -5.48 -8.71 -13.70
CA MET A 182 -4.99 -8.17 -12.42
C MET A 182 -5.91 -7.10 -11.82
N CYS A 183 -6.98 -6.75 -12.51
CA CYS A 183 -7.91 -5.69 -12.13
C CYS A 183 -9.25 -6.30 -11.70
N SER A 184 -9.20 -7.29 -10.78
CA SER A 184 -10.40 -8.02 -10.35
C SER A 184 -11.22 -7.28 -9.32
N HIS A 185 -10.56 -6.44 -8.52
CA HIS A 185 -11.19 -5.70 -7.42
C HIS A 185 -10.80 -4.23 -7.50
N THR A 186 -11.79 -3.35 -7.42
CA THR A 186 -11.59 -1.91 -7.23
C THR A 186 -12.13 -1.52 -5.87
N VAL A 187 -11.28 -0.90 -5.06
CA VAL A 187 -11.61 -0.49 -3.69
C VAL A 187 -11.31 0.99 -3.52
N ILE A 188 -12.31 1.74 -3.07
CA ILE A 188 -12.18 3.13 -2.68
C ILE A 188 -12.38 3.21 -1.17
N THR A 189 -11.32 3.56 -0.44
CA THR A 189 -11.38 3.78 1.01
C THR A 189 -11.63 5.24 1.28
N ARG A 190 -12.83 5.55 1.74
CA ARG A 190 -13.29 6.93 1.99
C ARG A 190 -13.05 7.38 3.44
N PHE A 191 -13.03 6.45 4.37
CA PHE A 191 -12.99 6.73 5.80
C PHE A 191 -12.46 5.50 6.57
N SER A 192 -11.72 5.71 7.64
CA SER A 192 -11.33 4.64 8.58
C SER A 192 -12.31 4.61 9.75
N SER A 193 -13.02 3.49 9.93
CA SER A 193 -13.93 3.31 11.08
C SER A 193 -13.20 3.21 12.43
N VAL A 194 -11.91 2.83 12.39
CA VAL A 194 -11.08 2.69 13.59
C VAL A 194 -10.01 3.78 13.60
N LYS A 195 -10.08 4.66 14.59
CA LYS A 195 -9.09 5.73 14.79
C LYS A 195 -7.71 5.12 15.07
N GLY A 196 -6.67 5.66 14.43
CA GLY A 196 -5.29 5.20 14.63
C GLY A 196 -4.96 3.86 13.98
N ARG A 197 -5.85 3.30 13.13
CA ARG A 197 -5.56 2.10 12.34
C ARG A 197 -4.81 2.42 11.05
N VAL A 198 -5.24 3.46 10.34
CA VAL A 198 -4.66 3.84 9.04
C VAL A 198 -3.71 5.00 9.21
N HIS A 199 -2.46 4.81 8.78
CA HIS A 199 -1.40 5.80 8.78
C HIS A 199 -0.91 6.03 7.35
N ILE A 200 -0.83 7.28 6.92
CA ILE A 200 -0.40 7.66 5.57
C ILE A 200 0.81 8.56 5.67
N ILE A 201 1.93 8.10 5.12
CA ILE A 201 3.19 8.85 5.03
C ILE A 201 3.32 9.34 3.58
N PHE A 202 3.16 10.65 3.38
CA PHE A 202 3.40 11.29 2.10
C PHE A 202 4.88 11.60 1.94
N VAL A 203 5.44 11.23 0.79
CA VAL A 203 6.85 11.48 0.47
C VAL A 203 6.94 12.45 -0.69
N ASP A 204 7.76 13.51 -0.55
CA ASP A 204 7.97 14.50 -1.62
C ASP A 204 8.92 14.00 -2.71
N GLU A 205 8.80 12.73 -3.03
CA GLU A 205 9.49 12.06 -4.14
C GLU A 205 8.50 11.27 -4.99
N GLU A 206 8.89 10.97 -6.23
CA GLU A 206 8.16 10.02 -7.06
C GLU A 206 8.55 8.60 -6.69
N LEU A 207 7.61 7.81 -6.22
CA LEU A 207 7.84 6.45 -5.72
C LEU A 207 6.86 5.43 -6.33
N GLY A 208 7.41 4.38 -6.90
CA GLY A 208 6.65 3.35 -7.60
C GLY A 208 5.85 3.92 -8.79
N TYR A 209 4.66 3.35 -9.06
CA TYR A 209 3.79 3.74 -10.17
C TYR A 209 2.32 3.61 -9.84
#